data_741e2c6e1ff2b5e42adbb5b8d0f19ae1
#
_entry.id   741e2c6e1ff2b5e42adbb5b8d0f19ae1
#
_cell.length_a   1.000
_cell.length_b   1.000
_cell.length_c   1.000
_cell.angle_alpha   90.00
_cell.angle_beta   90.00
_cell.angle_gamma   90.00
#
_symmetry.space_group_name_H-M   'P 1'
#
loop_
_entity.id
_entity.type
_entity.pdbx_description
1 polymer ?
#
loop_
_entity_poly.entity_id
_entity_poly.type
_entity_poly.pdbx_seq_one_letter_code
_entity_poly.pdbx_strand_id
1 'polypeptide(L)'
;MDEQSDKEIANKKQRDQMLKLVAKGFYNELINYGVDQPEVIRVASHLLDNLLAKGKRPDKDVGYYNGIFTLASVKDEWAERKQLAVQHVTIRPLQKQVVNKVGDWLKDRVVRESFVPAFPENKSKLQEYFASPTREYFSIDYNNEAVGIIGGENIDTTAGKLEMKKLVGESGLQGKGIGKRATFGFLYYAFVIRNLNKVYIHSRDINIRNINLNSRFGFELEGVFFDDITVGDKRQDVVRMALLKPLWLQIFSPGVERAIQ
;
A
#
# COMPACT_ATOMS: atom_id res chain seq x y z
N MET A 1 -26.32 -10.98 27.92
CA MET A 1 -26.19 -9.54 27.72
C MET A 1 -24.71 -9.20 27.66
N ASP A 2 -24.02 -8.81 26.66
CA ASP A 2 -24.18 -8.99 25.21
C ASP A 2 -22.78 -8.83 24.59
N GLU A 3 -22.09 -9.94 24.39
CA GLU A 3 -20.78 -9.97 23.72
C GLU A 3 -20.86 -9.36 22.30
N GLN A 4 -22.07 -9.39 21.74
CA GLN A 4 -22.37 -8.82 20.45
C GLN A 4 -22.52 -7.28 20.50
N SER A 5 -23.09 -6.75 21.59
CA SER A 5 -23.20 -5.31 21.84
C SER A 5 -21.85 -4.67 22.11
N ASP A 6 -20.98 -5.34 22.87
CA ASP A 6 -19.63 -4.84 23.17
C ASP A 6 -18.74 -4.82 21.91
N LYS A 7 -18.87 -5.81 21.02
CA LYS A 7 -18.18 -5.84 19.73
C LYS A 7 -18.67 -4.72 18.78
N GLU A 8 -19.97 -4.43 18.76
CA GLU A 8 -20.51 -3.30 17.97
C GLU A 8 -20.04 -1.95 18.49
N ILE A 9 -20.01 -1.77 19.82
CA ILE A 9 -19.51 -0.55 20.46
C ILE A 9 -18.01 -0.35 20.16
N ALA A 10 -17.22 -1.42 20.31
CA ALA A 10 -15.78 -1.39 19.99
C ALA A 10 -15.53 -1.05 18.52
N ASN A 11 -16.25 -1.67 17.59
CA ASN A 11 -16.18 -1.38 16.15
C ASN A 11 -16.58 0.06 15.82
N LYS A 12 -17.61 0.58 16.46
CA LYS A 12 -18.06 1.98 16.29
C LYS A 12 -17.01 2.96 16.79
N LYS A 13 -16.42 2.70 17.95
CA LYS A 13 -15.34 3.53 18.52
C LYS A 13 -14.08 3.54 17.64
N GLN A 14 -13.68 2.37 17.15
CA GLN A 14 -12.55 2.23 16.23
C GLN A 14 -12.80 2.99 14.91
N ARG A 15 -14.02 2.90 14.37
CA ARG A 15 -14.41 3.62 13.17
C ARG A 15 -14.41 5.14 13.36
N ASP A 16 -14.85 5.62 14.52
CA ASP A 16 -14.86 7.05 14.87
C ASP A 16 -13.43 7.61 14.99
N GLN A 17 -12.54 6.86 15.59
CA GLN A 17 -11.12 7.20 15.66
C GLN A 17 -10.48 7.28 14.27
N MET A 18 -10.78 6.32 13.39
CA MET A 18 -10.35 6.35 12.00
C MET A 18 -10.81 7.61 11.28
N LEU A 19 -12.09 7.98 11.40
CA LEU A 19 -12.62 9.16 10.73
C LEU A 19 -11.96 10.45 11.23
N LYS A 20 -11.63 10.54 12.53
CA LYS A 20 -10.87 11.66 13.09
C LYS A 20 -9.46 11.75 12.51
N LEU A 21 -8.79 10.61 12.32
CA LEU A 21 -7.46 10.56 11.71
C LEU A 21 -7.48 10.98 10.24
N VAL A 22 -8.42 10.46 9.48
CA VAL A 22 -8.59 10.85 8.07
C VAL A 22 -8.87 12.36 7.96
N ALA A 23 -9.72 12.89 8.81
CA ALA A 23 -10.02 14.33 8.83
C ALA A 23 -8.79 15.17 9.20
N LYS A 24 -8.00 14.74 10.22
CA LYS A 24 -6.76 15.41 10.62
C LYS A 24 -5.70 15.37 9.52
N GLY A 25 -5.51 14.20 8.89
CA GLY A 25 -4.57 14.04 7.78
C GLY A 25 -4.96 14.91 6.58
N PHE A 26 -6.25 14.93 6.22
CA PHE A 26 -6.76 15.77 5.15
C PHE A 26 -6.58 17.27 5.44
N TYR A 27 -6.87 17.71 6.67
CA TYR A 27 -6.63 19.07 7.10
C TYR A 27 -5.15 19.47 6.97
N ASN A 28 -4.24 18.64 7.49
CA ASN A 28 -2.81 18.90 7.42
C ASN A 28 -2.31 18.99 5.97
N GLU A 29 -2.82 18.13 5.09
CA GLU A 29 -2.47 18.15 3.67
C GLU A 29 -2.93 19.45 3.00
N LEU A 30 -4.14 19.90 3.26
CA LEU A 30 -4.64 21.18 2.75
C LEU A 30 -3.74 22.36 3.20
N ILE A 31 -3.38 22.41 4.48
CA ILE A 31 -2.47 23.43 5.01
C ILE A 31 -1.09 23.37 4.34
N ASN A 32 -0.55 22.17 4.12
CA ASN A 32 0.73 21.96 3.43
C ASN A 32 0.71 22.44 1.96
N TYR A 33 -0.46 22.40 1.31
CA TYR A 33 -0.68 22.97 -0.03
C TYR A 33 -0.96 24.50 0.00
N GLY A 34 -0.87 25.14 1.17
CA GLY A 34 -1.08 26.58 1.30
C GLY A 34 -2.56 27.00 1.34
N VAL A 35 -3.48 26.05 1.56
CA VAL A 35 -4.90 26.33 1.75
C VAL A 35 -5.11 26.98 3.12
N ASP A 36 -5.74 28.15 3.16
CA ASP A 36 -6.01 28.84 4.42
C ASP A 36 -7.21 28.26 5.18
N GLN A 37 -7.38 28.63 6.45
CA GLN A 37 -8.47 28.10 7.29
C GLN A 37 -9.88 28.36 6.73
N PRO A 38 -10.22 29.54 6.18
CA PRO A 38 -11.50 29.76 5.50
C PRO A 38 -11.72 28.86 4.30
N GLU A 39 -10.68 28.55 3.54
CA GLU A 39 -10.75 27.65 2.38
C GLU A 39 -10.95 26.20 2.81
N VAL A 40 -10.37 25.78 3.93
CA VAL A 40 -10.64 24.45 4.53
C VAL A 40 -12.12 24.31 4.87
N ILE A 41 -12.75 25.35 5.40
CA ILE A 41 -14.20 25.33 5.67
C ILE A 41 -15.01 25.20 4.37
N ARG A 42 -14.61 25.86 3.28
CA ARG A 42 -15.26 25.68 1.96
C ARG A 42 -15.11 24.25 1.46
N VAL A 43 -13.93 23.65 1.59
CA VAL A 43 -13.72 22.24 1.21
C VAL A 43 -14.65 21.33 2.02
N ALA A 44 -14.75 21.53 3.33
CA ALA A 44 -15.67 20.77 4.18
C ALA A 44 -17.15 20.96 3.76
N SER A 45 -17.54 22.19 3.40
CA SER A 45 -18.88 22.47 2.85
C SER A 45 -19.12 21.71 1.55
N HIS A 46 -18.19 21.72 0.60
CA HIS A 46 -18.31 20.96 -0.64
C HIS A 46 -18.39 19.44 -0.41
N LEU A 47 -17.69 18.91 0.60
CA LEU A 47 -17.82 17.50 0.97
C LEU A 47 -19.22 17.19 1.48
N LEU A 48 -19.81 18.08 2.30
CA LEU A 48 -21.18 17.96 2.79
C LEU A 48 -22.20 18.06 1.65
N ASP A 49 -22.01 19.01 0.73
CA ASP A 49 -22.86 19.17 -0.45
C ASP A 49 -22.85 17.91 -1.33
N ASN A 50 -21.69 17.30 -1.53
CA ASN A 50 -21.56 16.03 -2.26
C ASN A 50 -22.28 14.87 -1.55
N LEU A 51 -22.30 14.85 -0.22
CA LEU A 51 -23.05 13.86 0.55
C LEU A 51 -24.56 14.06 0.43
N LEU A 52 -25.01 15.31 0.43
CA LEU A 52 -26.43 15.68 0.31
C LEU A 52 -26.95 15.47 -1.12
N ALA A 53 -26.14 15.77 -2.14
CA ALA A 53 -26.50 15.62 -3.55
C ALA A 53 -26.61 14.16 -4.01
N LYS A 54 -25.89 13.24 -3.38
CA LYS A 54 -25.90 11.82 -3.72
C LYS A 54 -26.60 11.02 -2.63
N GLY A 55 -27.91 10.90 -2.70
CA GLY A 55 -28.69 10.02 -1.83
C GLY A 55 -28.34 8.51 -1.94
N LYS A 56 -27.21 8.15 -2.55
CA LYS A 56 -26.55 6.85 -2.51
C LYS A 56 -25.12 7.06 -2.03
N ARG A 57 -24.73 6.36 -0.96
CA ARG A 57 -23.29 6.16 -0.68
C ARG A 57 -22.63 5.75 -1.99
N PRO A 58 -21.51 6.37 -2.41
CA PRO A 58 -20.72 5.75 -3.45
C PRO A 58 -20.41 4.35 -2.94
N ASP A 59 -20.88 3.33 -3.67
CA ASP A 59 -20.33 1.98 -3.52
C ASP A 59 -18.83 2.19 -3.43
N LYS A 60 -18.23 1.68 -2.34
CA LYS A 60 -16.78 1.72 -2.21
C LYS A 60 -16.27 1.26 -3.55
N ASP A 61 -15.49 2.11 -4.22
CA ASP A 61 -14.99 1.87 -5.57
C ASP A 61 -13.89 0.80 -5.51
N VAL A 62 -14.20 -0.30 -4.79
CA VAL A 62 -13.43 -1.53 -4.69
C VAL A 62 -13.20 -2.10 -6.10
N GLY A 63 -14.07 -1.71 -7.02
CA GLY A 63 -14.01 -2.08 -8.42
C GLY A 63 -13.15 -1.19 -9.32
N TYR A 64 -12.51 -0.12 -8.84
CA TYR A 64 -11.76 0.77 -9.74
C TYR A 64 -10.61 0.06 -10.45
N TYR A 65 -9.85 -0.77 -9.72
CA TYR A 65 -8.73 -1.48 -10.33
C TYR A 65 -9.11 -2.80 -11.00
N ASN A 66 -10.24 -3.40 -10.71
CA ASN A 66 -10.70 -4.60 -11.42
C ASN A 66 -11.08 -4.29 -12.90
N GLY A 67 -11.45 -3.06 -13.22
CA GLY A 67 -11.58 -2.59 -14.60
C GLY A 67 -10.26 -2.40 -15.33
N ILE A 68 -9.11 -2.36 -14.61
CA ILE A 68 -7.78 -2.14 -15.18
C ILE A 68 -6.94 -3.43 -15.14
N PHE A 69 -7.10 -4.24 -14.09
CA PHE A 69 -6.34 -5.44 -13.82
C PHE A 69 -7.27 -6.64 -13.62
N THR A 70 -6.85 -7.77 -14.16
CA THR A 70 -7.40 -9.10 -13.89
C THR A 70 -6.24 -10.04 -13.66
N LEU A 71 -6.49 -11.27 -13.16
CA LEU A 71 -5.41 -12.25 -13.04
C LEU A 71 -4.73 -12.52 -14.40
N ALA A 72 -5.47 -12.47 -15.50
CA ALA A 72 -4.93 -12.60 -16.85
C ALA A 72 -4.05 -11.40 -17.28
N SER A 73 -4.09 -10.29 -16.56
CA SER A 73 -3.20 -9.14 -16.84
C SER A 73 -1.75 -9.39 -16.41
N VAL A 74 -1.50 -10.45 -15.65
CA VAL A 74 -0.15 -10.83 -15.23
C VAL A 74 0.41 -11.83 -16.22
N LYS A 75 1.53 -11.48 -16.85
CA LYS A 75 2.34 -12.45 -17.59
C LYS A 75 3.21 -13.17 -16.57
N ASP A 76 2.82 -14.39 -16.25
CA ASP A 76 3.50 -15.24 -15.29
C ASP A 76 4.64 -16.00 -15.95
N GLU A 77 5.86 -15.53 -15.74
CA GLU A 77 7.09 -16.20 -16.14
C GLU A 77 7.89 -16.67 -14.91
N TRP A 78 7.21 -16.92 -13.79
CA TRP A 78 7.87 -17.23 -12.52
C TRP A 78 8.63 -18.56 -12.57
N ALA A 79 8.06 -19.57 -13.17
CA ALA A 79 8.71 -20.89 -13.27
C ALA A 79 10.04 -20.82 -14.00
N GLU A 80 10.10 -20.12 -15.12
CA GLU A 80 11.26 -20.05 -16.01
C GLU A 80 12.26 -18.96 -15.64
N ARG A 81 11.77 -17.74 -15.40
CA ARG A 81 12.61 -16.53 -15.31
C ARG A 81 12.54 -15.83 -13.95
N LYS A 82 11.73 -16.35 -13.02
CA LYS A 82 11.48 -15.72 -11.71
C LYS A 82 10.99 -14.26 -11.83
N GLN A 83 10.17 -13.98 -12.83
CA GLN A 83 9.64 -12.63 -13.05
C GLN A 83 8.15 -12.64 -13.30
N LEU A 84 7.50 -11.51 -12.98
CA LEU A 84 6.09 -11.25 -13.27
C LEU A 84 5.97 -9.90 -13.97
N ALA A 85 5.27 -9.86 -15.09
CA ALA A 85 5.05 -8.63 -15.84
C ALA A 85 3.56 -8.24 -15.80
N VAL A 86 3.31 -6.96 -15.57
CA VAL A 86 1.99 -6.33 -15.65
C VAL A 86 2.10 -5.18 -16.63
N GLN A 87 1.65 -5.41 -17.87
CA GLN A 87 1.86 -4.51 -19.00
C GLN A 87 3.38 -4.24 -19.19
N HIS A 88 3.81 -2.98 -19.05
CA HIS A 88 5.19 -2.52 -19.26
C HIS A 88 6.02 -2.46 -17.96
N VAL A 89 5.51 -2.99 -16.88
CA VAL A 89 6.21 -3.07 -15.59
C VAL A 89 6.49 -4.53 -15.24
N THR A 90 7.76 -4.85 -14.99
CA THR A 90 8.17 -6.18 -14.57
C THR A 90 8.73 -6.13 -13.15
N ILE A 91 8.40 -7.12 -12.33
CA ILE A 91 9.07 -7.34 -11.05
C ILE A 91 9.90 -8.62 -11.16
N ARG A 92 11.14 -8.56 -10.66
CA ARG A 92 12.06 -9.70 -10.60
C ARG A 92 12.90 -9.66 -9.33
N PRO A 93 13.44 -10.80 -8.84
CA PRO A 93 14.21 -10.83 -7.61
C PRO A 93 15.30 -9.75 -7.58
N LEU A 94 15.45 -9.10 -6.44
CA LEU A 94 16.34 -7.97 -6.26
C LEU A 94 17.80 -8.39 -6.46
N GLN A 95 18.47 -7.76 -7.41
CA GLN A 95 19.89 -8.02 -7.68
C GLN A 95 20.77 -7.03 -6.93
N LYS A 96 22.00 -7.45 -6.61
CA LYS A 96 22.98 -6.64 -5.86
C LYS A 96 23.25 -5.26 -6.46
N GLN A 97 23.27 -5.15 -7.78
CA GLN A 97 23.45 -3.87 -8.47
C GLN A 97 22.28 -2.90 -8.25
N VAL A 98 21.05 -3.42 -8.11
CA VAL A 98 19.87 -2.59 -7.83
C VAL A 98 19.88 -2.10 -6.39
N VAL A 99 20.41 -2.88 -5.45
CA VAL A 99 20.60 -2.44 -4.05
C VAL A 99 21.47 -1.16 -3.98
N ASN A 100 22.47 -1.03 -4.83
CA ASN A 100 23.25 0.19 -4.91
C ASN A 100 22.42 1.39 -5.37
N LYS A 101 21.54 1.21 -6.38
CA LYS A 101 20.59 2.24 -6.82
C LYS A 101 19.63 2.64 -5.70
N VAL A 102 19.15 1.68 -4.90
CA VAL A 102 18.31 1.99 -3.72
C VAL A 102 19.02 2.96 -2.78
N GLY A 103 20.31 2.72 -2.50
CA GLY A 103 21.10 3.64 -1.67
C GLY A 103 21.20 5.04 -2.27
N ASP A 104 21.22 5.18 -3.58
CA ASP A 104 21.23 6.47 -4.25
C ASP A 104 19.85 7.16 -4.19
N TRP A 105 18.76 6.43 -4.39
CA TRP A 105 17.39 6.95 -4.25
C TRP A 105 17.09 7.44 -2.82
N LEU A 106 17.61 6.75 -1.80
CA LEU A 106 17.42 7.12 -0.40
C LEU A 106 18.19 8.39 0.03
N LYS A 107 19.06 8.94 -0.82
CA LYS A 107 19.66 10.27 -0.61
C LYS A 107 18.63 11.38 -0.77
N ASP A 108 17.60 11.16 -1.59
CA ASP A 108 16.45 12.07 -1.68
C ASP A 108 15.64 11.98 -0.38
N ARG A 109 15.53 13.14 0.32
CA ARG A 109 14.83 13.24 1.59
C ARG A 109 13.35 12.84 1.47
N VAL A 110 12.67 13.25 0.41
CA VAL A 110 11.25 12.96 0.18
C VAL A 110 11.03 11.46 0.02
N VAL A 111 11.93 10.81 -0.71
CA VAL A 111 11.91 9.35 -0.90
C VAL A 111 12.14 8.66 0.44
N ARG A 112 13.16 9.05 1.18
CA ARG A 112 13.53 8.45 2.47
C ARG A 112 12.43 8.58 3.52
N GLU A 113 11.82 9.75 3.65
CA GLU A 113 10.77 10.03 4.64
C GLU A 113 9.41 9.38 4.31
N SER A 114 9.25 8.81 3.12
CA SER A 114 8.01 8.11 2.73
C SER A 114 7.88 6.70 3.32
N PHE A 115 8.93 6.19 3.98
CA PHE A 115 8.95 4.83 4.55
C PHE A 115 8.78 4.80 6.07
N VAL A 116 8.15 3.73 6.52
CA VAL A 116 8.02 3.37 7.93
C VAL A 116 8.46 1.89 8.10
N PRO A 117 9.47 1.58 8.88
CA PRO A 117 10.61 2.38 9.32
C PRO A 117 11.59 2.69 8.17
N ALA A 118 12.57 3.56 8.43
CA ALA A 118 13.57 3.94 7.44
C ALA A 118 14.51 2.77 7.08
N PHE A 119 14.90 2.70 5.81
CA PHE A 119 15.97 1.79 5.37
C PHE A 119 17.32 2.24 5.93
N PRO A 120 18.29 1.32 6.13
CA PRO A 120 19.65 1.67 6.51
C PRO A 120 20.30 2.60 5.48
N GLU A 121 20.97 3.65 5.93
CA GLU A 121 21.66 4.62 5.04
C GLU A 121 22.98 4.08 4.49
N ASN A 122 23.63 3.17 5.21
CA ASN A 122 24.91 2.61 4.82
C ASN A 122 24.73 1.45 3.83
N LYS A 123 25.47 1.47 2.72
CA LYS A 123 25.39 0.45 1.65
C LYS A 123 25.62 -0.98 2.14
N SER A 124 26.57 -1.22 3.06
CA SER A 124 26.82 -2.55 3.61
C SER A 124 25.60 -3.03 4.43
N LYS A 125 25.11 -2.19 5.33
CA LYS A 125 23.90 -2.47 6.13
C LYS A 125 22.66 -2.64 5.25
N LEU A 126 22.60 -1.94 4.12
CA LEU A 126 21.50 -2.07 3.17
C LEU A 126 21.53 -3.43 2.47
N GLN A 127 22.73 -3.94 2.12
CA GLN A 127 22.88 -5.30 1.57
C GLN A 127 22.47 -6.36 2.59
N GLU A 128 22.91 -6.24 3.84
CA GLU A 128 22.53 -7.14 4.94
C GLU A 128 21.01 -7.10 5.18
N TYR A 129 20.43 -5.90 5.13
CA TYR A 129 18.99 -5.70 5.29
C TYR A 129 18.19 -6.49 4.25
N PHE A 130 18.56 -6.40 2.97
CA PHE A 130 17.87 -7.12 1.90
C PHE A 130 18.19 -8.61 1.84
N ALA A 131 19.30 -9.06 2.45
CA ALA A 131 19.68 -10.47 2.53
C ALA A 131 18.99 -11.23 3.70
N SER A 132 18.23 -10.56 4.54
CA SER A 132 17.54 -11.18 5.67
C SER A 132 16.52 -12.24 5.21
N PRO A 133 16.47 -13.43 5.84
CA PRO A 133 15.53 -14.50 5.46
C PRO A 133 14.06 -14.16 5.71
N THR A 134 13.78 -13.13 6.52
CA THR A 134 12.43 -12.62 6.77
C THR A 134 11.98 -11.55 5.78
N ARG A 135 12.78 -11.31 4.73
CA ARG A 135 12.53 -10.32 3.69
C ARG A 135 12.69 -10.91 2.32
N GLU A 136 11.90 -10.46 1.40
CA GLU A 136 11.97 -10.85 -0.01
C GLU A 136 11.62 -9.67 -0.89
N TYR A 137 12.60 -9.18 -1.64
CA TYR A 137 12.47 -7.98 -2.44
C TYR A 137 12.69 -8.22 -3.92
N PHE A 138 12.03 -7.40 -4.72
CA PHE A 138 12.07 -7.40 -6.18
C PHE A 138 12.45 -6.01 -6.68
N SER A 139 13.20 -5.96 -7.78
CA SER A 139 13.28 -4.73 -8.57
C SER A 139 11.94 -4.47 -9.26
N ILE A 140 11.58 -3.21 -9.38
CA ILE A 140 10.52 -2.74 -10.27
C ILE A 140 11.22 -2.21 -11.52
N ASP A 141 11.02 -2.91 -12.62
CA ASP A 141 11.62 -2.53 -13.89
C ASP A 141 10.55 -1.92 -14.81
N TYR A 142 10.89 -0.81 -15.43
CA TYR A 142 10.11 -0.10 -16.43
C TYR A 142 10.96 0.10 -17.66
N ASN A 143 10.51 -0.39 -18.82
CA ASN A 143 11.30 -0.41 -20.06
C ASN A 143 12.69 -1.06 -19.88
N ASN A 144 12.73 -2.17 -19.13
CA ASN A 144 13.95 -2.94 -18.80
C ASN A 144 14.97 -2.22 -17.90
N GLU A 145 14.63 -1.09 -17.32
CA GLU A 145 15.45 -0.38 -16.35
C GLU A 145 14.85 -0.46 -14.96
N ALA A 146 15.69 -0.75 -13.95
CA ALA A 146 15.27 -0.74 -12.55
C ALA A 146 15.01 0.70 -12.10
N VAL A 147 13.75 0.97 -11.74
CA VAL A 147 13.25 2.31 -11.34
C VAL A 147 12.72 2.33 -9.91
N GLY A 148 12.71 1.18 -9.24
CA GLY A 148 12.21 1.06 -7.88
C GLY A 148 12.38 -0.34 -7.33
N ILE A 149 11.84 -0.56 -6.13
CA ILE A 149 11.76 -1.86 -5.47
C ILE A 149 10.37 -2.07 -4.87
N ILE A 150 9.97 -3.33 -4.77
CA ILE A 150 8.80 -3.77 -4.02
C ILE A 150 9.15 -5.08 -3.31
N GLY A 151 8.60 -5.31 -2.13
CA GLY A 151 8.93 -6.54 -1.42
C GLY A 151 8.05 -6.80 -0.22
N GLY A 152 8.30 -7.95 0.39
CA GLY A 152 7.71 -8.40 1.63
C GLY A 152 8.72 -8.39 2.78
N GLU A 153 8.28 -7.91 3.92
CA GLU A 153 9.00 -7.99 5.19
C GLU A 153 8.15 -8.72 6.23
N ASN A 154 8.77 -9.08 7.35
CA ASN A 154 8.09 -9.77 8.42
C ASN A 154 7.32 -11.00 7.89
N ILE A 155 7.96 -11.73 6.97
CA ILE A 155 7.37 -12.91 6.34
C ILE A 155 7.18 -13.99 7.39
N ASP A 156 5.92 -14.31 7.66
CA ASP A 156 5.47 -15.35 8.57
C ASP A 156 4.72 -16.42 7.75
N THR A 157 5.42 -17.49 7.43
CA THR A 157 4.85 -18.60 6.63
C THR A 157 3.83 -19.41 7.41
N THR A 158 3.92 -19.44 8.73
CA THR A 158 2.98 -20.15 9.61
C THR A 158 1.64 -19.43 9.65
N ALA A 159 1.65 -18.11 9.86
CA ALA A 159 0.44 -17.30 9.81
C ALA A 159 0.01 -16.92 8.38
N GLY A 160 0.81 -17.23 7.36
CA GLY A 160 0.53 -16.94 5.97
C GLY A 160 0.46 -15.44 5.66
N LYS A 161 1.35 -14.62 6.22
CA LYS A 161 1.30 -13.16 6.09
C LYS A 161 2.65 -12.53 5.80
N LEU A 162 2.62 -11.32 5.23
CA LEU A 162 3.79 -10.45 5.08
C LEU A 162 3.40 -8.98 5.10
N GLU A 163 4.37 -8.13 5.39
CA GLU A 163 4.28 -6.68 5.23
C GLU A 163 4.81 -6.27 3.85
N MET A 164 3.99 -5.62 3.03
CA MET A 164 4.43 -5.12 1.72
C MET A 164 5.04 -3.73 1.86
N LYS A 165 6.23 -3.55 1.26
CA LYS A 165 6.88 -2.25 1.09
C LYS A 165 7.20 -1.98 -0.37
N LYS A 166 7.14 -0.72 -0.78
CA LYS A 166 7.34 -0.32 -2.18
C LYS A 166 7.98 1.06 -2.26
N LEU A 167 8.96 1.17 -3.15
CA LEU A 167 9.64 2.42 -3.51
C LEU A 167 9.68 2.57 -5.03
N VAL A 168 9.22 3.70 -5.57
CA VAL A 168 9.57 4.17 -6.91
C VAL A 168 10.59 5.28 -6.73
N GLY A 169 11.86 4.96 -7.01
CA GLY A 169 13.00 5.82 -6.68
C GLY A 169 13.24 6.95 -7.69
N GLU A 170 12.81 6.74 -8.94
CA GLU A 170 12.96 7.75 -10.01
C GLU A 170 11.82 8.78 -9.93
N SER A 171 12.12 9.99 -9.45
CA SER A 171 11.13 11.05 -9.23
C SER A 171 10.37 11.44 -10.51
N GLY A 172 11.05 11.49 -11.66
CA GLY A 172 10.45 11.78 -12.96
C GLY A 172 9.46 10.72 -13.48
N LEU A 173 9.39 9.56 -12.84
CA LEU A 173 8.50 8.46 -13.18
C LEU A 173 7.31 8.32 -12.23
N GLN A 174 7.23 9.13 -11.19
CA GLN A 174 6.09 9.15 -10.29
C GLN A 174 4.82 9.59 -11.03
N GLY A 175 3.66 9.04 -10.63
CA GLY A 175 2.39 9.34 -11.29
C GLY A 175 2.09 8.54 -12.57
N LYS A 176 3.08 7.91 -13.22
CA LYS A 176 2.90 7.10 -14.45
C LYS A 176 2.25 5.73 -14.23
N GLY A 177 1.81 5.45 -13.01
CA GLY A 177 1.12 4.20 -12.66
C GLY A 177 2.05 2.98 -12.52
N ILE A 178 3.36 3.19 -12.46
CA ILE A 178 4.35 2.13 -12.25
C ILE A 178 4.10 1.43 -10.91
N GLY A 179 3.97 2.21 -9.83
CA GLY A 179 3.73 1.67 -8.50
C GLY A 179 2.46 0.84 -8.38
N LYS A 180 1.36 1.19 -9.08
CA LYS A 180 0.13 0.39 -9.05
C LYS A 180 0.30 -0.95 -9.78
N ARG A 181 1.02 -0.98 -10.92
CA ARG A 181 1.30 -2.22 -11.65
C ARG A 181 2.22 -3.15 -10.87
N ALA A 182 3.27 -2.60 -10.29
CA ALA A 182 4.16 -3.35 -9.40
C ALA A 182 3.41 -3.92 -8.19
N THR A 183 2.50 -3.14 -7.59
CA THR A 183 1.64 -3.63 -6.49
C THR A 183 0.79 -4.80 -6.95
N PHE A 184 0.15 -4.73 -8.12
CA PHE A 184 -0.66 -5.84 -8.63
C PHE A 184 0.17 -7.10 -8.87
N GLY A 185 1.34 -6.97 -9.51
CA GLY A 185 2.27 -8.08 -9.73
C GLY A 185 2.77 -8.70 -8.42
N PHE A 186 3.05 -7.87 -7.41
CA PHE A 186 3.48 -8.36 -6.10
C PHE A 186 2.35 -9.04 -5.32
N LEU A 187 1.13 -8.54 -5.40
CA LEU A 187 -0.04 -9.21 -4.80
C LEU A 187 -0.30 -10.56 -5.46
N TYR A 188 -0.14 -10.65 -6.78
CA TYR A 188 -0.17 -11.94 -7.49
C TYR A 188 0.91 -12.88 -6.95
N TYR A 189 2.15 -12.40 -6.81
CA TYR A 189 3.23 -13.17 -6.21
C TYR A 189 2.86 -13.67 -4.81
N ALA A 190 2.42 -12.78 -3.93
CA ALA A 190 2.09 -13.13 -2.54
C ALA A 190 0.94 -14.13 -2.44
N PHE A 191 -0.16 -13.90 -3.17
CA PHE A 191 -1.38 -14.69 -3.03
C PHE A 191 -1.42 -15.94 -3.92
N VAL A 192 -0.85 -15.89 -5.13
CA VAL A 192 -0.89 -17.00 -6.07
C VAL A 192 0.37 -17.85 -5.98
N ILE A 193 1.56 -17.25 -6.09
CA ILE A 193 2.82 -17.99 -6.10
C ILE A 193 3.20 -18.48 -4.69
N ARG A 194 3.18 -17.58 -3.69
CA ARG A 194 3.54 -17.90 -2.30
C ARG A 194 2.37 -18.48 -1.49
N ASN A 195 1.16 -18.43 -2.02
CA ASN A 195 -0.06 -18.92 -1.38
C ASN A 195 -0.30 -18.33 0.03
N LEU A 196 0.11 -17.07 0.25
CA LEU A 196 -0.12 -16.39 1.52
C LEU A 196 -1.60 -16.03 1.66
N ASN A 197 -2.07 -15.89 2.91
CA ASN A 197 -3.44 -15.49 3.23
C ASN A 197 -3.62 -13.98 3.34
N LYS A 198 -2.56 -13.25 3.75
CA LYS A 198 -2.67 -11.84 4.12
C LYS A 198 -1.44 -11.04 3.69
N VAL A 199 -1.69 -9.90 3.07
CA VAL A 199 -0.68 -8.85 2.85
C VAL A 199 -1.12 -7.61 3.62
N TYR A 200 -0.22 -7.02 4.42
CA TYR A 200 -0.49 -5.78 5.11
C TYR A 200 0.55 -4.71 4.82
N ILE A 201 0.22 -3.49 5.09
CA ILE A 201 1.08 -2.33 4.94
C ILE A 201 1.00 -1.45 6.18
N HIS A 202 2.08 -0.77 6.47
CA HIS A 202 2.08 0.38 7.35
C HIS A 202 2.27 1.65 6.52
N SER A 203 1.51 2.68 6.85
CA SER A 203 1.60 3.99 6.22
C SER A 203 1.53 5.07 7.29
N ARG A 204 2.28 6.16 7.10
CA ARG A 204 2.06 7.33 7.93
C ARG A 204 0.65 7.85 7.71
N ASP A 205 0.00 8.36 8.75
CA ASP A 205 -1.37 8.87 8.72
C ASP A 205 -1.58 9.95 7.64
N ILE A 206 -0.57 10.76 7.40
CA ILE A 206 -0.57 11.85 6.41
C ILE A 206 -0.43 11.37 4.95
N ASN A 207 -0.08 10.11 4.70
CA ASN A 207 0.14 9.60 3.34
C ASN A 207 -1.18 9.15 2.68
N ILE A 208 -2.11 10.08 2.53
CA ILE A 208 -3.45 9.84 1.95
C ILE A 208 -3.36 9.24 0.54
N ARG A 209 -2.37 9.66 -0.26
CA ARG A 209 -2.18 9.12 -1.62
C ARG A 209 -1.90 7.62 -1.60
N ASN A 210 -1.07 7.15 -0.67
CA ASN A 210 -0.76 5.73 -0.51
C ASN A 210 -1.96 4.96 0.03
N ILE A 211 -2.67 5.52 1.01
CA ILE A 211 -3.90 4.95 1.56
C ILE A 211 -4.94 4.76 0.45
N ASN A 212 -5.21 5.80 -0.35
CA ASN A 212 -6.18 5.73 -1.45
C ASN A 212 -5.77 4.72 -2.53
N LEU A 213 -4.46 4.66 -2.88
CA LEU A 213 -3.96 3.69 -3.84
C LEU A 213 -4.24 2.27 -3.36
N ASN A 214 -3.94 1.97 -2.11
CA ASN A 214 -4.08 0.62 -1.55
C ASN A 214 -5.56 0.26 -1.31
N SER A 215 -6.41 1.21 -0.89
CA SER A 215 -7.86 0.99 -0.77
C SER A 215 -8.50 0.53 -2.08
N ARG A 216 -8.01 1.03 -3.22
CA ARG A 216 -8.48 0.61 -4.56
C ARG A 216 -8.08 -0.83 -4.93
N PHE A 217 -7.09 -1.40 -4.26
CA PHE A 217 -6.75 -2.83 -4.34
C PHE A 217 -7.57 -3.69 -3.38
N GLY A 218 -8.40 -3.09 -2.55
CA GLY A 218 -9.18 -3.77 -1.53
C GLY A 218 -8.51 -3.85 -0.16
N PHE A 219 -7.39 -3.13 0.06
CA PHE A 219 -6.85 -3.00 1.42
C PHE A 219 -7.84 -2.26 2.30
N GLU A 220 -8.13 -2.83 3.46
CA GLU A 220 -8.98 -2.25 4.48
C GLU A 220 -8.15 -1.83 5.70
N LEU A 221 -8.65 -0.83 6.44
CA LEU A 221 -8.02 -0.42 7.69
C LEU A 221 -8.09 -1.58 8.70
N GLU A 222 -6.94 -1.96 9.25
CA GLU A 222 -6.83 -2.96 10.30
C GLU A 222 -6.59 -2.35 11.69
N GLY A 223 -5.88 -1.23 11.73
CA GLY A 223 -5.59 -0.54 12.99
C GLY A 223 -4.84 0.77 12.81
N VAL A 224 -4.76 1.50 13.91
CA VAL A 224 -3.97 2.72 14.04
C VAL A 224 -3.09 2.58 15.27
N PHE A 225 -1.82 2.85 15.10
CA PHE A 225 -0.81 2.86 16.14
C PHE A 225 -0.50 4.32 16.48
N PHE A 226 -0.86 4.75 17.69
CA PHE A 226 -0.67 6.12 18.12
C PHE A 226 0.78 6.36 18.53
N ASP A 227 1.35 7.49 18.09
CA ASP A 227 2.72 7.91 18.41
C ASP A 227 3.78 6.81 18.12
N ASP A 228 3.56 5.99 17.11
CA ASP A 228 4.32 4.77 16.84
C ASP A 228 5.72 5.05 16.25
N ILE A 229 5.87 6.16 15.56
CA ILE A 229 7.16 6.55 14.97
C ILE A 229 7.56 7.97 15.32
N THR A 230 8.87 8.23 15.25
CA THR A 230 9.42 9.56 15.40
C THR A 230 10.02 10.03 14.08
N VAL A 231 9.61 11.22 13.60
CA VAL A 231 10.15 11.87 12.41
C VAL A 231 10.67 13.25 12.80
N GLY A 232 11.97 13.41 12.81
CA GLY A 232 12.61 14.54 13.48
C GLY A 232 12.28 14.50 14.98
N ASP A 233 11.74 15.58 15.50
CA ASP A 233 11.35 15.72 16.92
C ASP A 233 9.84 15.43 17.16
N LYS A 234 9.10 15.00 16.12
CA LYS A 234 7.66 14.80 16.21
C LYS A 234 7.30 13.32 16.19
N ARG A 235 6.44 12.91 17.11
CA ARG A 235 5.78 11.62 17.04
C ARG A 235 4.66 11.65 16.02
N GLN A 236 4.45 10.51 15.35
CA GLN A 236 3.43 10.36 14.31
C GLN A 236 2.73 9.01 14.44
N ASP A 237 1.46 9.05 14.10
CA ASP A 237 0.63 7.85 14.05
C ASP A 237 0.94 7.04 12.79
N VAL A 238 0.80 5.73 12.91
CA VAL A 238 0.93 4.79 11.81
C VAL A 238 -0.39 4.08 11.58
N VAL A 239 -0.83 4.08 10.34
CA VAL A 239 -2.02 3.36 9.89
C VAL A 239 -1.59 2.01 9.35
N ARG A 240 -2.20 0.94 9.83
CA ARG A 240 -2.07 -0.40 9.26
C ARG A 240 -3.29 -0.73 8.42
N MET A 241 -3.04 -1.11 7.18
CA MET A 241 -4.07 -1.64 6.27
C MET A 241 -3.72 -3.07 5.89
N ALA A 242 -4.72 -3.90 5.66
CA ALA A 242 -4.53 -5.29 5.27
C ALA A 242 -5.46 -5.70 4.13
N LEU A 243 -5.00 -6.65 3.33
CA LEU A 243 -5.74 -7.29 2.26
C LEU A 243 -5.66 -8.80 2.43
N LEU A 244 -6.82 -9.45 2.41
CA LEU A 244 -6.94 -10.90 2.49
C LEU A 244 -7.02 -11.51 1.10
N LYS A 245 -6.40 -12.67 0.92
CA LYS A 245 -6.42 -13.43 -0.35
C LYS A 245 -7.84 -13.67 -0.90
N PRO A 246 -8.83 -14.12 -0.09
CA PRO A 246 -10.19 -14.34 -0.62
C PRO A 246 -10.81 -13.07 -1.20
N LEU A 247 -10.66 -11.93 -0.51
CA LEU A 247 -11.17 -10.64 -0.99
C LEU A 247 -10.47 -10.21 -2.29
N TRP A 248 -9.13 -10.35 -2.36
CA TRP A 248 -8.37 -10.01 -3.56
C TRP A 248 -8.79 -10.86 -4.77
N LEU A 249 -8.96 -12.18 -4.56
CA LEU A 249 -9.46 -13.07 -5.62
C LEU A 249 -10.88 -12.69 -6.06
N GLN A 250 -11.76 -12.37 -5.13
CA GLN A 250 -13.13 -11.92 -5.44
C GLN A 250 -13.10 -10.65 -6.32
N ILE A 251 -12.24 -9.70 -6.02
CA ILE A 251 -12.13 -8.44 -6.77
C ILE A 251 -11.56 -8.68 -8.18
N PHE A 252 -10.50 -9.49 -8.31
CA PHE A 252 -9.69 -9.57 -9.53
C PHE A 252 -9.87 -10.85 -10.36
N SER A 253 -10.75 -11.77 -9.93
CA SER A 253 -11.13 -12.97 -10.67
C SER A 253 -12.62 -12.99 -10.98
N PRO A 254 -13.16 -12.03 -11.73
CA PRO A 254 -14.58 -12.03 -12.06
C PRO A 254 -14.93 -13.29 -12.83
N GLY A 255 -15.80 -14.12 -12.29
CA GLY A 255 -16.26 -15.38 -12.91
C GLY A 255 -15.80 -16.68 -12.23
N VAL A 256 -14.93 -16.63 -11.23
CA VAL A 256 -14.52 -17.81 -10.43
C VAL A 256 -15.51 -18.10 -9.29
N GLU A 257 -16.44 -17.22 -9.01
CA GLU A 257 -17.43 -17.36 -7.92
C GLU A 257 -18.36 -18.58 -8.02
N ARG A 258 -18.35 -19.34 -9.10
CA ARG A 258 -19.26 -20.48 -9.28
C ARG A 258 -18.65 -21.86 -8.99
N ALA A 259 -17.42 -21.93 -8.52
CA ALA A 259 -16.73 -23.20 -8.29
C ALA A 259 -16.47 -23.51 -6.79
N ILE A 260 -16.94 -22.67 -5.87
CA ILE A 260 -16.85 -22.93 -4.42
C ILE A 260 -18.26 -22.82 -3.85
N GLN A 261 -19.07 -23.81 -4.14
CA GLN A 261 -20.22 -24.23 -3.34
C GLN A 261 -20.02 -25.69 -2.97
#